data_39ccd3626e46328405f246e7f95deb9c
#
_entry.id   39ccd3626e46328405f246e7f95deb9c
#
_cell.length_a   1.000
_cell.length_b   1.000
_cell.length_c   1.000
_cell.angle_alpha   90.00
_cell.angle_beta   90.00
_cell.angle_gamma   90.00
#
_symmetry.space_group_name_H-M   'P 1'
#
loop_
_entity.id
_entity.type
_entity.pdbx_description
1 polymer ?
#
loop_
_entity_poly.entity_id
_entity_poly.type
_entity_poly.pdbx_seq_one_letter_code
_entity_poly.pdbx_strand_id
1 'polypeptide(L)'
;MTLAVRRWAIVPAAGQGSRFGAGLPKQYVAVLGRPLLSWTLSSLLAGPRVDGIVVALAPGDRHWRDLPEAHDPRVRHCAGGARRELSVANGLEALAGNASDTDWVLVH
;
A
#
# COMPACT_ATOMS: atom_id res chain seq x y z
N MET A 1 -17.61 -26.36 -8.26
CA MET A 1 -17.53 -25.09 -7.54
C MET A 1 -16.45 -24.22 -8.14
N THR A 2 -16.80 -23.00 -8.47
CA THR A 2 -15.86 -22.06 -9.05
C THR A 2 -15.18 -21.26 -7.96
N LEU A 3 -13.84 -21.25 -7.97
CA LEU A 3 -13.09 -20.43 -7.05
C LEU A 3 -13.05 -19.00 -7.59
N ALA A 4 -13.44 -18.06 -6.75
CA ALA A 4 -13.37 -16.66 -7.13
C ALA A 4 -11.92 -16.21 -7.23
N VAL A 5 -11.57 -15.55 -8.32
CA VAL A 5 -10.28 -14.91 -8.48
C VAL A 5 -10.30 -13.61 -7.69
N ARG A 6 -9.33 -13.46 -6.80
CA ARG A 6 -9.21 -12.25 -6.01
C ARG A 6 -8.14 -11.34 -6.58
N ARG A 7 -8.28 -10.06 -6.29
CA ARG A 7 -7.36 -9.04 -6.75
C ARG A 7 -6.75 -8.33 -5.55
N TRP A 8 -5.45 -8.32 -5.53
CA TRP A 8 -4.66 -7.72 -4.46
C TRP A 8 -3.87 -6.54 -5.01
N ALA A 9 -3.59 -5.58 -4.17
CA ALA A 9 -2.73 -4.47 -4.55
C ALA A 9 -1.56 -4.38 -3.56
N ILE A 10 -0.38 -4.10 -4.10
CA ILE A 10 0.80 -3.79 -3.29
C ILE A 10 1.16 -2.35 -3.58
N VAL A 11 1.27 -1.55 -2.54
CA VAL A 11 1.62 -0.14 -2.65
C VAL A 11 2.97 0.08 -1.96
N PRO A 12 4.05 0.18 -2.73
CA PRO A 12 5.36 0.52 -2.13
C PRO A 12 5.33 1.96 -1.61
N ALA A 13 5.55 2.13 -0.33
CA ALA A 13 5.52 3.44 0.32
C ALA A 13 6.66 3.61 1.31
N ALA A 14 7.77 2.92 1.06
CA ALA A 14 8.94 2.98 1.92
C ALA A 14 9.99 3.99 1.45
N GLY A 15 9.80 4.61 0.28
CA GLY A 15 10.77 5.54 -0.27
C GLY A 15 10.91 6.79 0.57
N GLN A 16 12.14 7.26 0.69
CA GLN A 16 12.43 8.49 1.42
C GLN A 16 13.20 9.50 0.58
N GLY A 17 13.37 9.20 -0.71
CA GLY A 17 14.25 9.98 -1.56
C GLY A 17 13.75 11.36 -1.88
N SER A 18 12.49 11.52 -2.19
CA SER A 18 11.92 12.81 -2.58
C SER A 18 11.18 13.44 -1.43
N ARG A 19 11.48 14.70 -1.17
CA ARG A 19 10.83 15.47 -0.13
C ARG A 19 10.39 16.79 -0.68
N PHE A 20 9.25 17.25 -0.18
CA PHE A 20 8.72 18.55 -0.54
C PHE A 20 8.50 19.35 0.73
N GLY A 21 9.18 20.50 0.84
CA GLY A 21 8.97 21.41 1.96
C GLY A 21 9.27 20.77 3.30
N ALA A 22 8.29 20.52 4.11
CA ALA A 22 8.39 20.19 5.53
C ALA A 22 9.18 18.92 5.89
N GLY A 23 9.94 18.35 4.98
CA GLY A 23 10.73 17.16 5.27
C GLY A 23 9.92 15.87 5.34
N LEU A 24 8.66 15.92 4.95
CA LEU A 24 7.83 14.73 4.89
C LEU A 24 8.23 13.86 3.69
N PRO A 25 8.17 12.53 3.83
CA PRO A 25 8.26 11.67 2.67
C PRO A 25 7.18 12.04 1.65
N LYS A 26 7.50 11.85 0.37
CA LYS A 26 6.62 12.26 -0.72
C LYS A 26 5.19 11.74 -0.56
N GLN A 27 5.03 10.50 -0.12
CA GLN A 27 3.72 9.88 -0.02
C GLN A 27 2.81 10.51 1.04
N TYR A 28 3.37 11.29 1.95
CA TYR A 28 2.60 11.96 2.99
C TYR A 28 2.41 13.45 2.74
N VAL A 29 2.96 13.97 1.65
CA VAL A 29 2.74 15.36 1.28
C VAL A 29 1.28 15.56 0.93
N ALA A 30 0.68 16.62 1.47
CA ALA A 30 -0.73 16.90 1.22
C ALA A 30 -0.95 17.44 -0.19
N VAL A 31 -1.94 16.88 -0.86
CA VAL A 31 -2.43 17.35 -2.15
C VAL A 31 -3.93 17.55 -1.97
N LEU A 32 -4.40 18.77 -2.20
CA LEU A 32 -5.81 19.10 -2.01
C LEU A 32 -6.32 18.67 -0.63
N GLY A 33 -5.51 18.93 0.39
CA GLY A 33 -5.90 18.70 1.78
C GLY A 33 -5.75 17.28 2.27
N ARG A 34 -5.23 16.36 1.46
CA ARG A 34 -5.05 14.96 1.85
C ARG A 34 -3.66 14.47 1.47
N PRO A 35 -3.02 13.62 2.30
CA PRO A 35 -1.76 13.00 1.90
C PRO A 35 -1.88 12.23 0.60
N LEU A 36 -0.84 12.26 -0.21
CA LEU A 36 -0.83 11.58 -1.49
C LEU A 36 -1.17 10.09 -1.34
N LEU A 37 -0.61 9.43 -0.33
CA LEU A 37 -0.90 8.02 -0.07
C LEU A 37 -2.39 7.79 0.22
N SER A 38 -3.03 8.70 0.94
CA SER A 38 -4.46 8.61 1.21
C SER A 38 -5.27 8.63 -0.09
N TRP A 39 -4.91 9.49 -1.04
CA TRP A 39 -5.56 9.50 -2.36
C TRP A 39 -5.40 8.17 -3.08
N THR A 40 -4.18 7.62 -3.07
CA THR A 40 -3.90 6.34 -3.71
C THR A 40 -4.77 5.22 -3.11
N LEU A 41 -4.79 5.14 -1.79
CA LEU A 41 -5.54 4.08 -1.12
C LEU A 41 -7.04 4.24 -1.32
N SER A 42 -7.57 5.45 -1.19
CA SER A 42 -9.01 5.65 -1.39
C SER A 42 -9.42 5.35 -2.83
N SER A 43 -8.57 5.66 -3.80
CA SER A 43 -8.83 5.32 -5.19
C SER A 43 -8.88 3.80 -5.41
N LEU A 44 -7.95 3.07 -4.82
CA LEU A 44 -7.95 1.60 -4.91
C LEU A 44 -9.16 0.99 -4.22
N LEU A 45 -9.53 1.52 -3.07
CA LEU A 45 -10.68 1.01 -2.31
C LEU A 45 -12.02 1.28 -2.99
N ALA A 46 -12.11 2.40 -3.70
CA ALA A 46 -13.33 2.79 -4.40
C ALA A 46 -13.45 2.15 -5.78
N GLY A 47 -12.34 1.69 -6.31
CA GLY A 47 -12.31 1.12 -7.66
C GLY A 47 -12.91 -0.27 -7.74
N PRO A 48 -12.97 -0.81 -8.95
CA PRO A 48 -13.56 -2.12 -9.15
C PRO A 48 -12.72 -3.19 -8.46
N ARG A 49 -13.25 -3.72 -7.42
CA ARG A 49 -12.82 -4.98 -6.85
C ARG A 49 -11.33 -5.12 -6.52
N VAL A 50 -10.93 -4.51 -5.44
CA VAL A 50 -9.70 -4.87 -4.76
C VAL A 50 -10.11 -5.59 -3.46
N ASP A 51 -9.65 -6.82 -3.31
CA ASP A 51 -10.01 -7.65 -2.15
C ASP A 51 -9.11 -7.36 -0.95
N GLY A 52 -7.90 -6.91 -1.21
CA GLY A 52 -6.99 -6.52 -0.14
C GLY A 52 -5.83 -5.69 -0.67
N ILE A 53 -5.28 -4.87 0.21
CA ILE A 53 -4.16 -3.99 -0.10
C ILE A 53 -3.09 -4.20 0.95
N VAL A 54 -1.84 -4.32 0.52
CA VAL A 54 -0.69 -4.33 1.40
C VAL A 54 0.17 -3.12 1.08
N VAL A 55 0.43 -2.30 2.09
CA VAL A 55 1.27 -1.12 1.95
C VAL A 55 2.62 -1.41 2.60
N ALA A 56 3.69 -1.29 1.83
CA ALA A 56 5.04 -1.50 2.34
C ALA A 56 5.58 -0.17 2.85
N LEU A 57 5.85 -0.10 4.14
CA LEU A 57 6.20 1.14 4.83
C LEU A 57 7.68 1.20 5.18
N ALA A 58 8.22 2.40 5.23
CA ALA A 58 9.58 2.61 5.72
C ALA A 58 9.69 2.22 7.19
N PRO A 59 10.86 1.73 7.62
CA PRO A 59 11.10 1.49 9.04
C PRO A 59 10.87 2.78 9.83
N GLY A 60 10.14 2.69 10.93
CA GLY A 60 9.89 3.85 11.78
C GLY A 60 8.88 4.84 11.23
N ASP A 61 8.08 4.44 10.25
CA ASP A 61 7.03 5.30 9.71
C ASP A 61 6.11 5.74 10.85
N ARG A 62 5.89 7.05 10.94
CA ARG A 62 5.08 7.65 12.02
C ARG A 62 3.73 8.15 11.51
N HIS A 63 3.51 8.15 10.21
CA HIS A 63 2.38 8.84 9.60
C HIS A 63 1.25 7.88 9.22
N TRP A 64 1.57 6.61 9.08
CA TRP A 64 0.65 5.61 8.58
C TRP A 64 -0.65 5.56 9.38
N ARG A 65 -0.53 5.50 10.69
CA ARG A 65 -1.69 5.34 11.58
C ARG A 65 -2.66 6.51 11.52
N ASP A 66 -2.21 7.66 11.03
CA ASP A 66 -3.05 8.86 10.95
C ASP A 66 -3.94 8.86 9.70
N LEU A 67 -3.70 7.96 8.77
CA LEU A 67 -4.52 7.88 7.57
C LEU A 67 -5.81 7.12 7.87
N PRO A 68 -6.99 7.65 7.46
CA PRO A 68 -8.24 6.92 7.63
C PRO A 68 -8.21 5.55 6.96
N GLU A 69 -7.59 5.45 5.79
CA GLU A 69 -7.51 4.21 5.02
C GLU A 69 -6.71 3.12 5.74
N ALA A 70 -5.81 3.48 6.66
CA ALA A 70 -5.05 2.50 7.42
C ALA A 70 -5.94 1.64 8.31
N HIS A 71 -7.14 2.09 8.59
CA HIS A 71 -8.09 1.39 9.46
C HIS A 71 -9.14 0.60 8.69
N ASP A 72 -9.10 0.62 7.36
CA ASP A 72 -9.99 -0.21 6.55
C ASP A 72 -9.57 -1.68 6.69
N PRO A 73 -10.50 -2.60 6.94
CA PRO A 73 -10.16 -4.01 7.12
C PRO A 73 -9.51 -4.67 5.90
N ARG A 74 -9.63 -4.07 4.72
CA ARG A 74 -8.96 -4.58 3.52
C ARG A 74 -7.51 -4.12 3.41
N VAL A 75 -7.09 -3.18 4.24
CA VAL A 75 -5.76 -2.57 4.15
C VAL A 75 -4.87 -3.09 5.27
N ARG A 76 -3.70 -3.59 4.87
CA ARG A 76 -2.67 -4.05 5.79
C ARG A 76 -1.35 -3.40 5.41
N HIS A 77 -0.39 -3.48 6.29
CA HIS A 77 0.95 -2.98 6.00
C HIS A 77 2.00 -4.02 6.31
N CYS A 78 3.16 -3.84 5.69
CA CYS A 78 4.33 -4.65 5.97
C CYS A 78 5.56 -3.76 5.92
N ALA A 79 6.71 -4.32 6.28
CA ALA A 79 7.96 -3.60 6.17
C ALA A 79 8.35 -3.44 4.70
N GLY A 80 8.71 -2.24 4.32
CA GLY A 80 9.28 -1.98 3.02
C GLY A 80 10.79 -2.21 3.01
N GLY A 81 11.37 -2.27 1.83
CA GLY A 81 12.80 -2.41 1.67
C GLY A 81 13.47 -1.11 1.25
N ALA A 82 14.79 -1.17 1.12
CA ALA A 82 15.57 -0.01 0.73
C ALA A 82 15.28 0.45 -0.70
N ARG A 83 14.77 -0.45 -1.54
CA ARG A 83 14.43 -0.17 -2.92
C ARG A 83 13.04 -0.68 -3.22
N ARG A 84 12.45 -0.15 -4.30
CA ARG A 84 11.08 -0.48 -4.69
C ARG A 84 10.88 -1.99 -4.86
N GLU A 85 11.81 -2.68 -5.52
CA GLU A 85 11.67 -4.11 -5.76
C GLU A 85 11.68 -4.92 -4.47
N LEU A 86 12.39 -4.47 -3.45
CA LEU A 86 12.36 -5.14 -2.15
C LEU A 86 11.04 -4.91 -1.42
N SER A 87 10.48 -3.71 -1.55
CA SER A 87 9.15 -3.43 -1.00
C SER A 87 8.09 -4.30 -1.65
N VAL A 88 8.15 -4.46 -2.97
CA VAL A 88 7.23 -5.33 -3.69
C VAL A 88 7.38 -6.78 -3.25
N ALA A 89 8.62 -7.25 -3.11
CA ALA A 89 8.87 -8.62 -2.65
C ALA A 89 8.32 -8.86 -1.26
N ASN A 90 8.50 -7.91 -0.36
CA ASN A 90 7.95 -8.01 1.00
C ASN A 90 6.43 -8.02 0.99
N GLY A 91 5.82 -7.23 0.11
CA GLY A 91 4.37 -7.22 -0.05
C GLY A 91 3.84 -8.55 -0.57
N LEU A 92 4.51 -9.14 -1.54
CA LEU A 92 4.14 -10.47 -2.05
C LEU A 92 4.23 -11.53 -0.95
N GLU A 93 5.28 -11.48 -0.15
CA GLU A 93 5.44 -12.41 0.96
C GLU A 93 4.32 -12.23 1.99
N ALA A 94 3.94 -10.99 2.26
CA ALA A 94 2.83 -10.71 3.18
C ALA A 94 1.50 -11.25 2.67
N LEU A 95 1.31 -11.36 1.37
CA LEU A 95 0.09 -11.92 0.77
C LEU A 95 0.10 -13.43 0.70
N ALA A 96 1.24 -14.09 0.83
CA ALA A 96 1.39 -15.51 0.54
C ALA A 96 0.44 -16.40 1.34
N GLY A 97 0.04 -15.98 2.54
CA GLY A 97 -0.88 -16.75 3.37
C GLY A 97 -2.35 -16.56 2.99
N ASN A 98 -2.67 -15.59 2.15
CA ASN A 98 -4.05 -15.23 1.84
C ASN A 98 -4.36 -15.33 0.35
N ALA A 99 -3.38 -15.08 -0.49
CA ALA A 99 -3.56 -15.10 -1.93
C ALA A 99 -3.29 -16.50 -2.47
N SER A 100 -3.96 -16.85 -3.56
CA SER A 100 -3.73 -18.10 -4.27
C SER A 100 -2.98 -17.83 -5.56
N ASP A 101 -2.45 -18.90 -6.17
CA ASP A 101 -1.67 -18.80 -7.42
C ASP A 101 -2.46 -18.22 -8.58
N THR A 102 -3.77 -18.26 -8.51
CA THR A 102 -4.64 -17.77 -9.59
C THR A 102 -5.11 -16.34 -9.37
N ASP A 103 -4.72 -15.72 -8.26
CA ASP A 103 -5.12 -14.35 -7.96
C ASP A 103 -4.26 -13.35 -8.74
N TRP A 104 -4.80 -12.15 -8.91
CA TRP A 104 -4.09 -11.04 -9.54
C TRP A 104 -3.45 -10.17 -8.49
N VAL A 105 -2.26 -9.68 -8.79
CA VAL A 105 -1.58 -8.72 -7.92
C VAL A 105 -1.21 -7.50 -8.74
N LEU A 106 -1.75 -6.36 -8.35
CA LEU A 106 -1.43 -5.07 -8.95
C LEU A 106 -0.38 -4.38 -8.09
N VAL A 107 0.67 -3.89 -8.72
CA VAL A 107 1.65 -3.04 -8.04
C VAL A 107 1.39 -1.61 -8.45
N HIS A 108 1.09 -0.78 -7.48
CA HIS A 108 0.72 0.61 -7.74
C HIS A 108 1.85 1.57 -7.32
#